data_f55af66a7f80aece9932eb9ae978024a
#
_entry.id   f55af66a7f80aece9932eb9ae978024a
#
_cell.length_a   1.000
_cell.length_b   1.000
_cell.length_c   1.000
_cell.angle_alpha   90.00
_cell.angle_beta   90.00
_cell.angle_gamma   90.00
#
_symmetry.space_group_name_H-M   'P 1'
#
loop_
_entity.id
_entity.type
_entity.pdbx_description
1 polymer ?
#
loop_
_entity_poly.entity_id
_entity_poly.type
_entity_poly.pdbx_seq_one_letter_code
_entity_poly.pdbx_strand_id
1 'polypeptide(L)'
;YTVDRTVSATAVSASPGALNASTALFRALMSNLDAWVKGTATPLASNWPKVADGTMSVPTTDPKSLSAIDLPTLGLAYSGVYNTLTVNDESVIPSIPSNKMYVVHQPTQDAQGNSKSGVKMPDSAVPLASFMSYSIRKSGFVAGDQNGLSSSQLGFALNTSAKNKADTRKSVQELYGTKAGYLSAWNASVDKLVADKLMLADDAIDYKNRGLMQSAQPNFSTLGQ
;
A
#
# COMPACT_ATOMS: atom_id res chain seq x y z
N TYR A 1 10.79 21.27 0.77
CA TYR A 1 9.54 20.88 0.09
C TYR A 1 8.66 20.16 1.09
N THR A 2 7.81 20.86 1.78
CA THR A 2 6.70 20.27 2.54
C THR A 2 5.71 19.72 1.52
N VAL A 3 5.74 18.43 1.29
CA VAL A 3 4.65 17.77 0.58
C VAL A 3 3.47 17.77 1.56
N ASP A 4 2.53 18.67 1.30
CA ASP A 4 1.24 18.65 1.99
C ASP A 4 0.58 17.29 1.68
N ARG A 5 0.53 16.42 2.70
CA ARG A 5 0.01 15.04 2.56
C ARG A 5 -1.49 14.95 2.75
N THR A 6 -2.18 16.04 2.90
CA THR A 6 -3.62 16.08 2.82
C THR A 6 -4.05 15.95 1.35
N VAL A 7 -3.84 14.77 0.77
CA VAL A 7 -4.48 14.49 -0.50
C VAL A 7 -5.95 14.31 -0.21
N SER A 8 -6.69 15.39 -0.38
CA SER A 8 -8.14 15.38 -0.32
C SER A 8 -8.66 14.32 -1.29
N ALA A 9 -9.73 13.64 -0.89
CA ALA A 9 -10.48 12.81 -1.83
C ALA A 9 -10.79 13.66 -3.07
N THR A 10 -10.54 13.12 -4.25
CA THR A 10 -10.91 13.83 -5.47
C THR A 10 -12.43 14.03 -5.50
N ALA A 11 -12.91 14.95 -6.32
CA ALA A 11 -14.36 15.17 -6.46
C ALA A 11 -15.13 13.89 -6.77
N VAL A 12 -14.47 12.87 -7.32
CA VAL A 12 -15.04 11.60 -7.81
C VAL A 12 -14.74 10.42 -6.88
N SER A 13 -13.61 10.39 -6.17
CA SER A 13 -13.17 9.26 -5.34
C SER A 13 -13.87 9.23 -3.98
N ALA A 14 -14.18 8.03 -3.50
CA ALA A 14 -14.76 7.79 -2.18
C ALA A 14 -13.73 7.88 -1.04
N SER A 15 -12.44 7.78 -1.33
CA SER A 15 -11.36 7.80 -0.36
C SER A 15 -10.20 8.69 -0.80
N PRO A 16 -9.38 9.24 0.14
CA PRO A 16 -8.19 10.01 -0.19
C PRO A 16 -7.20 9.22 -1.04
N GLY A 17 -6.46 9.92 -1.91
CA GLY A 17 -5.36 9.32 -2.65
C GLY A 17 -4.21 8.89 -1.74
N ALA A 18 -3.46 7.88 -2.15
CA ALA A 18 -2.24 7.46 -1.49
C ALA A 18 -1.01 8.06 -2.19
N LEU A 19 -0.08 8.60 -1.41
CA LEU A 19 1.20 9.07 -1.91
C LEU A 19 2.28 8.04 -1.56
N ASN A 20 2.88 7.46 -2.59
CA ASN A 20 4.07 6.62 -2.45
C ASN A 20 5.31 7.43 -2.81
N ALA A 21 6.10 7.80 -1.80
CA ALA A 21 7.36 8.48 -2.00
C ALA A 21 8.49 7.45 -2.16
N SER A 22 8.80 7.08 -3.40
CA SER A 22 9.88 6.12 -3.72
C SER A 22 11.21 6.78 -4.09
N THR A 23 11.29 8.11 -4.08
CA THR A 23 12.49 8.86 -4.53
C THR A 23 13.76 8.47 -3.77
N ALA A 24 13.68 8.31 -2.45
CA ALA A 24 14.82 7.89 -1.63
C ALA A 24 15.30 6.48 -2.00
N LEU A 25 14.35 5.56 -2.25
CA LEU A 25 14.68 4.21 -2.72
C LEU A 25 15.38 4.26 -4.07
N PHE A 26 14.89 5.05 -5.04
CA PHE A 26 15.54 5.18 -6.34
C PHE A 26 16.96 5.73 -6.24
N ARG A 27 17.20 6.74 -5.38
CA ARG A 27 18.57 7.25 -5.15
C ARG A 27 19.49 6.17 -4.61
N ALA A 28 19.04 5.39 -3.64
CA ALA A 28 19.82 4.29 -3.09
C ALA A 28 20.10 3.20 -4.14
N LEU A 29 19.09 2.84 -4.95
CA LEU A 29 19.26 1.87 -6.03
C LEU A 29 20.22 2.35 -7.10
N MET A 30 20.23 3.64 -7.45
CA MET A 30 21.20 4.21 -8.39
C MET A 30 22.63 4.15 -7.83
N SER A 31 22.82 4.44 -6.54
CA SER A 31 24.12 4.31 -5.87
C SER A 31 24.60 2.86 -5.84
N ASN A 32 23.69 1.91 -5.58
CA ASN A 32 24.02 0.48 -5.62
C ASN A 32 24.38 0.01 -7.04
N LEU A 33 23.66 0.51 -8.05
CA LEU A 33 23.98 0.22 -9.46
C LEU A 33 25.36 0.73 -9.85
N ASP A 34 25.70 1.97 -9.48
CA ASP A 34 27.02 2.55 -9.73
C ASP A 34 28.15 1.72 -9.06
N ALA A 35 27.94 1.33 -7.80
CA ALA A 35 28.89 0.49 -7.07
C ALA A 35 29.06 -0.90 -7.74
N TRP A 36 27.97 -1.48 -8.24
CA TRP A 36 28.01 -2.75 -8.95
C TRP A 36 28.77 -2.62 -10.29
N VAL A 37 28.46 -1.61 -11.09
CA VAL A 37 29.15 -1.36 -12.38
C VAL A 37 30.64 -1.14 -12.19
N LYS A 38 31.05 -0.48 -11.09
CA LYS A 38 32.47 -0.29 -10.72
C LYS A 38 33.11 -1.55 -10.13
N GLY A 39 32.40 -2.63 -9.93
CA GLY A 39 32.88 -3.87 -9.34
C GLY A 39 33.19 -3.78 -7.84
N THR A 40 32.69 -2.75 -7.15
CA THR A 40 32.93 -2.53 -5.71
C THR A 40 31.83 -3.13 -4.82
N ALA A 41 30.71 -3.57 -5.40
CA ALA A 41 29.63 -4.24 -4.70
C ALA A 41 28.95 -5.28 -5.60
N THR A 42 28.19 -6.21 -4.98
CA THR A 42 27.29 -7.11 -5.67
C THR A 42 25.87 -6.52 -5.69
N PRO A 43 25.03 -6.85 -6.70
CA PRO A 43 23.63 -6.44 -6.72
C PRO A 43 22.89 -6.89 -5.47
N LEU A 44 21.95 -6.08 -5.02
CA LEU A 44 21.04 -6.49 -3.96
C LEU A 44 20.12 -7.62 -4.45
N ALA A 45 19.76 -8.52 -3.54
CA ALA A 45 18.80 -9.57 -3.84
C ALA A 45 17.44 -8.97 -4.21
N SER A 46 16.81 -9.52 -5.25
CA SER A 46 15.47 -9.09 -5.64
C SER A 46 14.44 -9.45 -4.58
N ASN A 47 13.58 -8.49 -4.24
CA ASN A 47 12.45 -8.68 -3.34
C ASN A 47 11.13 -8.49 -4.11
N TRP A 48 10.70 -9.55 -4.77
CA TRP A 48 9.46 -9.60 -5.56
C TRP A 48 8.52 -10.68 -5.00
N PRO A 49 7.20 -10.52 -5.14
CA PRO A 49 6.24 -11.48 -4.60
C PRO A 49 6.33 -12.82 -5.32
N LYS A 50 6.23 -13.91 -4.55
CA LYS A 50 6.33 -15.29 -5.05
C LYS A 50 5.19 -16.14 -4.51
N VAL A 51 4.70 -17.07 -5.33
CA VAL A 51 3.71 -18.06 -4.89
C VAL A 51 4.32 -19.01 -3.85
N ALA A 52 5.59 -19.38 -4.05
CA ALA A 52 6.28 -20.37 -3.21
C ALA A 52 6.44 -19.95 -1.75
N ASP A 53 6.55 -18.64 -1.45
CA ASP A 53 6.68 -18.13 -0.09
C ASP A 53 5.39 -17.48 0.44
N GLY A 54 4.28 -17.60 -0.31
CA GLY A 54 2.98 -17.07 0.07
C GLY A 54 2.86 -15.55 -0.02
N THR A 55 3.82 -14.88 -0.65
CA THR A 55 3.78 -13.41 -0.86
C THR A 55 3.05 -13.01 -2.14
N MET A 56 2.77 -13.98 -3.03
CA MET A 56 1.91 -13.86 -4.19
C MET A 56 0.74 -14.85 -4.05
N SER A 57 -0.46 -14.46 -4.47
CA SER A 57 -1.60 -15.36 -4.50
C SER A 57 -1.39 -16.50 -5.49
N VAL A 58 -2.04 -17.64 -5.25
CA VAL A 58 -2.24 -18.65 -6.29
C VAL A 58 -3.07 -18.06 -7.43
N PRO A 59 -2.94 -18.59 -8.66
CA PRO A 59 -3.78 -18.16 -9.77
C PRO A 59 -5.27 -18.33 -9.45
N THR A 60 -6.06 -17.31 -9.74
CA THR A 60 -7.52 -17.39 -9.58
C THR A 60 -8.23 -16.62 -10.69
N THR A 61 -9.44 -17.04 -11.00
CA THR A 61 -10.38 -16.29 -11.86
C THR A 61 -11.34 -15.45 -11.04
N ASP A 62 -11.32 -15.57 -9.70
CA ASP A 62 -12.11 -14.77 -8.77
C ASP A 62 -11.21 -13.79 -8.00
N PRO A 63 -10.99 -12.57 -8.53
CA PRO A 63 -10.16 -11.57 -7.87
C PRO A 63 -10.76 -11.05 -6.55
N LYS A 64 -12.05 -11.24 -6.29
CA LYS A 64 -12.68 -10.82 -5.03
C LYS A 64 -12.11 -11.57 -3.84
N SER A 65 -11.71 -12.83 -4.03
CA SER A 65 -11.11 -13.66 -2.98
C SER A 65 -9.72 -13.20 -2.54
N LEU A 66 -9.13 -12.25 -3.25
CA LEU A 66 -7.77 -11.78 -3.01
C LEU A 66 -7.69 -10.59 -2.03
N SER A 67 -8.81 -9.96 -1.71
CA SER A 67 -8.84 -8.85 -0.75
C SER A 67 -8.86 -9.36 0.68
N ALA A 68 -7.92 -8.91 1.51
CA ALA A 68 -7.93 -9.17 2.94
C ALA A 68 -8.90 -8.25 3.72
N ILE A 69 -9.47 -7.25 3.06
CA ILE A 69 -10.39 -6.28 3.65
C ILE A 69 -11.74 -6.38 2.93
N ASP A 70 -12.81 -6.45 3.69
CA ASP A 70 -14.16 -6.32 3.18
C ASP A 70 -14.53 -4.83 3.08
N LEU A 71 -14.33 -4.25 1.90
CA LEU A 71 -14.59 -2.83 1.64
C LEU A 71 -16.06 -2.42 1.85
N PRO A 72 -17.08 -3.22 1.46
CA PRO A 72 -18.47 -2.91 1.75
C PRO A 72 -18.76 -2.74 3.24
N THR A 73 -18.20 -3.56 4.11
CA THR A 73 -18.40 -3.44 5.57
C THR A 73 -17.77 -2.18 6.14
N LEU A 74 -16.81 -1.60 5.43
CA LEU A 74 -16.18 -0.31 5.78
C LEU A 74 -16.88 0.90 5.14
N GLY A 75 -18.04 0.68 4.52
CA GLY A 75 -18.85 1.75 3.93
C GLY A 75 -18.42 2.18 2.53
N LEU A 76 -17.54 1.43 1.88
CA LEU A 76 -17.14 1.68 0.51
C LEU A 76 -17.93 0.76 -0.44
N ALA A 77 -18.79 1.36 -1.27
CA ALA A 77 -19.41 0.61 -2.35
C ALA A 77 -18.31 0.10 -3.30
N TYR A 78 -18.31 -1.20 -3.57
CA TYR A 78 -17.33 -1.81 -4.44
C TYR A 78 -17.94 -2.97 -5.22
N SER A 79 -17.85 -2.90 -6.55
CA SER A 79 -18.41 -3.92 -7.44
C SER A 79 -17.68 -5.26 -7.35
N GLY A 80 -16.43 -5.24 -6.86
CA GLY A 80 -15.57 -6.43 -6.77
C GLY A 80 -15.02 -6.90 -8.12
N VAL A 81 -15.17 -6.09 -9.16
CA VAL A 81 -14.72 -6.46 -10.52
C VAL A 81 -13.37 -5.80 -10.78
N TYR A 82 -12.30 -6.56 -10.72
CA TYR A 82 -10.95 -6.09 -11.06
C TYR A 82 -10.59 -6.30 -12.52
N ASN A 83 -11.04 -7.41 -13.09
CA ASN A 83 -10.68 -7.82 -14.42
C ASN A 83 -11.80 -8.65 -15.03
N THR A 84 -12.37 -8.15 -16.11
CA THR A 84 -13.39 -8.82 -16.91
C THR A 84 -12.85 -9.30 -18.24
N LEU A 85 -11.54 -9.22 -18.46
CA LEU A 85 -10.93 -9.60 -19.72
C LEU A 85 -11.03 -11.11 -19.92
N THR A 86 -11.55 -11.49 -21.05
CA THR A 86 -11.60 -12.87 -21.53
C THR A 86 -10.48 -13.10 -22.55
N VAL A 87 -10.01 -14.33 -22.61
CA VAL A 87 -9.08 -14.76 -23.67
C VAL A 87 -9.87 -14.76 -24.99
N ASN A 88 -9.31 -14.13 -26.03
CA ASN A 88 -9.91 -14.20 -27.34
C ASN A 88 -9.70 -15.57 -28.00
N ASP A 89 -10.69 -15.99 -28.75
CA ASP A 89 -10.56 -17.12 -29.67
C ASP A 89 -10.02 -16.60 -31.00
N GLU A 90 -8.75 -16.87 -31.23
CA GLU A 90 -8.03 -16.48 -32.45
C GLU A 90 -8.16 -17.50 -33.58
N SER A 91 -8.88 -18.61 -33.37
CA SER A 91 -9.16 -19.60 -34.40
C SER A 91 -10.18 -19.12 -35.42
N VAL A 92 -10.88 -18.02 -35.14
CA VAL A 92 -11.87 -17.38 -36.02
C VAL A 92 -11.45 -15.96 -36.38
N ILE A 93 -11.89 -15.49 -37.57
CA ILE A 93 -11.59 -14.13 -38.06
C ILE A 93 -12.93 -13.42 -38.36
N PRO A 94 -13.19 -12.25 -37.75
CA PRO A 94 -12.41 -11.61 -36.65
C PRO A 94 -12.45 -12.43 -35.36
N SER A 95 -11.41 -12.28 -34.53
CA SER A 95 -11.36 -12.96 -33.22
C SER A 95 -12.53 -12.55 -32.35
N ILE A 96 -13.04 -13.49 -31.58
CA ILE A 96 -14.18 -13.27 -30.69
C ILE A 96 -13.80 -13.56 -29.22
N PRO A 97 -14.41 -12.90 -28.22
CA PRO A 97 -14.19 -13.24 -26.83
C PRO A 97 -14.58 -14.70 -26.55
N SER A 98 -13.69 -15.46 -25.95
CA SER A 98 -13.99 -16.81 -25.48
C SER A 98 -14.65 -16.76 -24.10
N ASN A 99 -15.17 -17.90 -23.62
CA ASN A 99 -15.68 -18.02 -22.25
C ASN A 99 -14.56 -18.22 -21.20
N LYS A 100 -13.30 -18.19 -21.62
CA LYS A 100 -12.14 -18.35 -20.71
C LYS A 100 -11.69 -17.00 -20.20
N MET A 101 -11.65 -16.83 -18.90
CA MET A 101 -11.11 -15.62 -18.26
C MET A 101 -9.59 -15.77 -18.05
N TYR A 102 -8.87 -14.65 -18.12
CA TYR A 102 -7.50 -14.61 -17.67
C TYR A 102 -7.42 -14.91 -16.17
N VAL A 103 -6.48 -15.73 -15.78
CA VAL A 103 -6.14 -15.88 -14.37
C VAL A 103 -5.36 -14.66 -13.89
N VAL A 104 -5.60 -14.28 -12.66
CA VAL A 104 -4.92 -13.14 -12.02
C VAL A 104 -4.07 -13.61 -10.85
N HIS A 105 -2.99 -12.89 -10.62
CA HIS A 105 -2.16 -13.00 -9.43
C HIS A 105 -2.10 -11.63 -8.76
N GLN A 106 -2.15 -11.62 -7.45
CA GLN A 106 -1.96 -10.39 -6.68
C GLN A 106 -0.99 -10.64 -5.52
N PRO A 107 -0.17 -9.65 -5.13
CA PRO A 107 0.57 -9.70 -3.89
C PRO A 107 -0.38 -9.96 -2.73
N THR A 108 -0.07 -10.93 -1.88
CA THR A 108 -0.88 -11.22 -0.70
C THR A 108 -0.81 -10.06 0.29
N GLN A 109 -1.92 -9.86 0.99
CA GLN A 109 -2.07 -8.79 1.97
C GLN A 109 -1.94 -9.32 3.39
N ASP A 110 -1.49 -8.46 4.30
CA ASP A 110 -1.55 -8.69 5.73
C ASP A 110 -2.96 -8.41 6.29
N ALA A 111 -3.16 -8.62 7.59
CA ALA A 111 -4.45 -8.38 8.25
C ALA A 111 -4.87 -6.89 8.24
N GLN A 112 -3.97 -5.98 7.90
CA GLN A 112 -4.24 -4.55 7.75
C GLN A 112 -4.55 -4.18 6.30
N GLY A 113 -4.56 -5.16 5.37
CA GLY A 113 -4.82 -4.98 3.95
C GLY A 113 -3.65 -4.42 3.14
N ASN A 114 -2.44 -4.43 3.70
CA ASN A 114 -1.25 -3.96 3.01
C ASN A 114 -0.45 -5.13 2.44
N SER A 115 0.23 -4.93 1.30
CA SER A 115 1.04 -5.97 0.67
C SER A 115 2.09 -6.52 1.64
N LYS A 116 2.28 -7.84 1.66
CA LYS A 116 3.34 -8.50 2.43
C LYS A 116 4.70 -8.41 1.77
N SER A 117 4.74 -8.22 0.46
CA SER A 117 5.96 -8.25 -0.36
C SER A 117 6.46 -6.87 -0.76
N GLY A 118 7.66 -6.84 -1.33
CA GLY A 118 8.30 -5.64 -1.86
C GLY A 118 9.11 -4.87 -0.82
N VAL A 119 9.81 -3.84 -1.30
CA VAL A 119 10.53 -2.92 -0.42
C VAL A 119 9.52 -1.98 0.23
N LYS A 120 9.42 -2.04 1.55
CA LYS A 120 8.50 -1.20 2.31
C LYS A 120 9.21 0.07 2.79
N MET A 121 8.82 1.20 2.20
CA MET A 121 9.19 2.51 2.76
C MET A 121 8.52 2.71 4.12
N PRO A 122 8.99 3.63 4.98
CA PRO A 122 8.45 3.80 6.33
C PRO A 122 6.93 3.97 6.37
N ASP A 123 6.35 4.69 5.40
CA ASP A 123 4.89 4.84 5.27
C ASP A 123 4.14 3.52 5.10
N SER A 124 4.79 2.52 4.48
CA SER A 124 4.21 1.19 4.25
C SER A 124 4.64 0.16 5.29
N ALA A 125 5.81 0.36 5.91
CA ALA A 125 6.32 -0.52 6.97
C ALA A 125 5.63 -0.25 8.32
N VAL A 126 5.29 1.02 8.58
CA VAL A 126 4.62 1.51 9.79
C VAL A 126 3.35 2.26 9.37
N PRO A 127 2.36 1.55 8.80
CA PRO A 127 1.24 2.16 8.13
C PRO A 127 0.22 2.75 9.12
N LEU A 128 -0.41 3.85 8.71
CA LEU A 128 -1.57 4.46 9.36
C LEU A 128 -2.86 4.22 8.56
N ALA A 129 -2.76 3.47 7.47
CA ALA A 129 -3.85 3.18 6.56
C ALA A 129 -3.61 1.86 5.80
N SER A 130 -4.67 1.30 5.25
CA SER A 130 -4.57 0.33 4.17
C SER A 130 -4.40 1.08 2.86
N PHE A 131 -3.43 0.66 2.04
CA PHE A 131 -3.15 1.27 0.75
C PHE A 131 -3.70 0.39 -0.37
N MET A 132 -4.46 1.00 -1.28
CA MET A 132 -5.04 0.35 -2.45
C MET A 132 -4.40 0.92 -3.72
N SER A 133 -4.13 0.07 -4.68
CA SER A 133 -3.60 0.47 -6.00
C SER A 133 -4.65 1.13 -6.90
N TYR A 134 -5.89 1.18 -6.45
CA TYR A 134 -7.04 1.76 -7.13
C TYR A 134 -7.84 2.65 -6.18
N SER A 135 -8.66 3.53 -6.71
CA SER A 135 -9.68 4.24 -5.95
C SER A 135 -11.08 3.86 -6.43
N ILE A 136 -12.08 4.07 -5.58
CA ILE A 136 -13.46 3.73 -5.84
C ILE A 136 -14.26 5.02 -6.00
N ARG A 137 -15.18 5.05 -6.95
CA ARG A 137 -16.07 6.18 -7.20
C ARG A 137 -17.12 6.29 -6.11
N LYS A 138 -17.38 7.52 -5.67
CA LYS A 138 -18.43 7.82 -4.69
C LYS A 138 -19.81 7.93 -5.32
N SER A 139 -20.83 8.03 -4.48
CA SER A 139 -22.21 8.29 -4.90
C SER A 139 -22.30 9.49 -5.83
N GLY A 140 -23.14 9.39 -6.86
CA GLY A 140 -23.30 10.39 -7.92
C GLY A 140 -22.33 10.26 -9.10
N PHE A 141 -21.34 9.35 -9.03
CA PHE A 141 -20.31 9.15 -10.05
C PHE A 141 -20.12 7.67 -10.41
N VAL A 142 -21.20 6.92 -10.55
CA VAL A 142 -21.16 5.46 -10.73
C VAL A 142 -20.48 4.79 -9.53
N ALA A 143 -21.13 4.88 -8.38
CA ALA A 143 -20.59 4.38 -7.11
C ALA A 143 -20.21 2.89 -7.18
N GLY A 144 -19.06 2.55 -6.68
CA GLY A 144 -18.53 1.19 -6.65
C GLY A 144 -17.64 0.82 -7.83
N ASP A 145 -17.60 1.63 -8.87
CA ASP A 145 -16.65 1.43 -9.96
C ASP A 145 -15.26 1.99 -9.63
N GLN A 146 -14.26 1.47 -10.30
CA GLN A 146 -12.90 1.99 -10.18
C GLN A 146 -12.79 3.40 -10.81
N ASN A 147 -12.04 4.27 -10.14
CA ASN A 147 -11.74 5.61 -10.62
C ASN A 147 -10.32 5.65 -11.22
N GLY A 148 -10.17 5.07 -12.39
CA GLY A 148 -8.89 5.06 -13.09
C GLY A 148 -7.77 4.33 -12.33
N LEU A 149 -6.51 4.67 -12.65
CA LEU A 149 -5.30 4.07 -12.08
C LEU A 149 -4.77 4.86 -10.86
N SER A 150 -5.61 5.63 -10.20
CA SER A 150 -5.21 6.39 -9.02
C SER A 150 -5.28 5.52 -7.77
N SER A 151 -4.21 5.52 -6.99
CA SER A 151 -4.16 4.85 -5.69
C SER A 151 -5.04 5.57 -4.66
N SER A 152 -5.45 4.82 -3.64
CA SER A 152 -6.20 5.37 -2.51
C SER A 152 -5.74 4.78 -1.19
N GLN A 153 -6.17 5.39 -0.09
CA GLN A 153 -5.88 4.93 1.26
C GLN A 153 -7.13 4.93 2.13
N LEU A 154 -7.22 3.95 3.01
CA LEU A 154 -8.27 3.82 3.99
C LEU A 154 -7.66 3.85 5.39
N GLY A 155 -7.76 5.01 6.07
CA GLY A 155 -7.16 5.26 7.38
C GLY A 155 -7.58 4.24 8.44
N PHE A 156 -6.68 3.93 9.36
CA PHE A 156 -7.03 3.17 10.56
C PHE A 156 -7.71 4.07 11.57
N ALA A 157 -8.64 3.51 12.35
CA ALA A 157 -9.17 4.19 13.52
C ALA A 157 -8.04 4.48 14.51
N LEU A 158 -8.12 5.58 15.23
CA LEU A 158 -7.09 5.96 16.20
C LEU A 158 -7.00 4.95 17.36
N ASN A 159 -8.13 4.53 17.89
CA ASN A 159 -8.25 3.59 19.00
C ASN A 159 -9.46 2.66 18.77
N THR A 160 -9.63 1.69 19.66
CA THR A 160 -10.71 0.70 19.56
C THR A 160 -12.09 1.30 19.68
N SER A 161 -12.27 2.37 20.48
CA SER A 161 -13.57 3.02 20.64
C SER A 161 -14.00 3.83 19.42
N ALA A 162 -13.06 4.33 18.64
CA ALA A 162 -13.32 5.04 17.39
C ALA A 162 -13.48 4.07 16.19
N LYS A 163 -13.21 2.79 16.38
CA LYS A 163 -13.23 1.78 15.32
C LYS A 163 -14.68 1.38 14.98
N ASN A 164 -15.00 1.33 13.68
CA ASN A 164 -16.22 0.67 13.24
C ASN A 164 -16.20 -0.80 13.72
N LYS A 165 -17.28 -1.28 14.32
CA LYS A 165 -17.40 -2.65 14.84
C LYS A 165 -17.15 -3.73 13.78
N ALA A 166 -17.43 -3.43 12.52
CA ALA A 166 -17.16 -4.32 11.40
C ALA A 166 -15.73 -4.25 10.87
N ASP A 167 -14.92 -3.27 11.31
CA ASP A 167 -13.53 -3.14 10.89
C ASP A 167 -12.63 -4.13 11.64
N THR A 168 -12.17 -5.15 10.95
CA THR A 168 -11.29 -6.18 11.51
C THR A 168 -9.83 -5.74 11.65
N ARG A 169 -9.45 -4.61 11.02
CA ARG A 169 -8.09 -4.08 11.09
C ARG A 169 -7.80 -3.55 12.49
N LYS A 170 -6.55 -3.61 12.89
CA LYS A 170 -6.12 -2.99 14.15
C LYS A 170 -6.16 -1.46 14.03
N SER A 171 -6.54 -0.80 15.12
CA SER A 171 -6.40 0.64 15.28
C SER A 171 -4.92 1.05 15.44
N VAL A 172 -4.63 2.33 15.29
CA VAL A 172 -3.28 2.88 15.50
C VAL A 172 -2.77 2.57 16.91
N GLN A 173 -3.64 2.67 17.92
CA GLN A 173 -3.31 2.35 19.30
C GLN A 173 -3.01 0.85 19.49
N GLU A 174 -3.76 -0.05 18.86
CA GLU A 174 -3.51 -1.49 18.91
C GLU A 174 -2.20 -1.88 18.21
N LEU A 175 -1.76 -1.11 17.20
CA LEU A 175 -0.51 -1.34 16.48
C LEU A 175 0.72 -0.81 17.20
N TYR A 176 0.64 0.39 17.75
CA TYR A 176 1.82 1.14 18.21
C TYR A 176 1.76 1.53 19.70
N GLY A 177 0.62 1.34 20.34
CA GLY A 177 0.39 1.70 21.74
C GLY A 177 0.35 3.20 21.97
N THR A 178 1.48 3.87 21.80
CA THR A 178 1.68 5.29 22.07
C THR A 178 2.30 6.01 20.87
N LYS A 179 2.31 7.35 20.92
CA LYS A 179 3.06 8.19 19.99
C LYS A 179 4.55 7.81 19.94
N ALA A 180 5.15 7.56 21.13
CA ALA A 180 6.55 7.14 21.20
C ALA A 180 6.77 5.77 20.57
N GLY A 181 5.84 4.83 20.74
CA GLY A 181 5.86 3.54 20.09
C GLY A 181 5.80 3.63 18.55
N TYR A 182 4.92 4.50 18.03
CA TYR A 182 4.88 4.79 16.59
C TYR A 182 6.21 5.35 16.07
N LEU A 183 6.77 6.37 16.74
CA LEU A 183 8.04 6.97 16.37
C LEU A 183 9.20 5.97 16.43
N SER A 184 9.22 5.12 17.44
CA SER A 184 10.23 4.06 17.56
C SER A 184 10.15 3.09 16.39
N ALA A 185 8.95 2.61 16.04
CA ALA A 185 8.75 1.73 14.90
C ALA A 185 9.12 2.41 13.57
N TRP A 186 8.74 3.69 13.40
CA TRP A 186 9.11 4.48 12.22
C TRP A 186 10.61 4.61 12.06
N ASN A 187 11.32 5.03 13.11
CA ASN A 187 12.78 5.19 13.08
C ASN A 187 13.47 3.85 12.82
N ALA A 188 13.02 2.77 13.45
CA ALA A 188 13.56 1.43 13.19
C ALA A 188 13.38 1.01 11.73
N SER A 189 12.25 1.36 11.10
CA SER A 189 12.03 1.06 9.67
C SER A 189 12.98 1.85 8.76
N VAL A 190 13.28 3.12 9.12
CA VAL A 190 14.26 3.95 8.41
C VAL A 190 15.66 3.35 8.55
N ASP A 191 16.08 3.03 9.78
CA ASP A 191 17.41 2.48 10.07
C ASP A 191 17.61 1.12 9.36
N LYS A 192 16.56 0.31 9.30
CA LYS A 192 16.58 -0.94 8.53
C LYS A 192 16.83 -0.70 7.04
N LEU A 193 16.18 0.27 6.42
CA LEU A 193 16.39 0.59 5.00
C LEU A 193 17.81 1.07 4.73
N VAL A 194 18.41 1.84 5.64
CA VAL A 194 19.81 2.25 5.53
C VAL A 194 20.74 1.03 5.64
N ALA A 195 20.53 0.17 6.64
CA ALA A 195 21.30 -1.04 6.82
C ALA A 195 21.21 -2.00 5.61
N ASP A 196 20.02 -2.10 5.01
CA ASP A 196 19.75 -2.90 3.82
C ASP A 196 20.23 -2.22 2.51
N LYS A 197 20.85 -1.03 2.58
CA LYS A 197 21.29 -0.21 1.43
C LYS A 197 20.13 0.20 0.50
N LEU A 198 18.94 0.30 1.01
CA LEU A 198 17.71 0.70 0.30
C LEU A 198 17.31 2.15 0.59
N MET A 199 18.08 2.86 1.41
CA MET A 199 17.97 4.29 1.69
C MET A 199 19.36 4.85 1.97
N LEU A 200 19.65 6.06 1.47
CA LEU A 200 20.89 6.77 1.79
C LEU A 200 20.80 7.38 3.20
N ALA A 201 21.94 7.53 3.86
CA ALA A 201 22.00 8.11 5.20
C ALA A 201 21.42 9.54 5.25
N ASP A 202 21.68 10.33 4.22
CA ASP A 202 21.13 11.71 4.12
C ASP A 202 19.60 11.70 4.00
N ASP A 203 19.04 10.77 3.23
CA ASP A 203 17.59 10.61 3.12
C ASP A 203 16.95 10.15 4.44
N ALA A 204 17.66 9.36 5.22
CA ALA A 204 17.19 8.88 6.51
C ALA A 204 16.88 10.02 7.49
N ILE A 205 17.67 11.11 7.45
CA ILE A 205 17.45 12.30 8.28
C ILE A 205 16.06 12.90 7.97
N ASP A 206 15.78 13.10 6.68
CA ASP A 206 14.49 13.65 6.23
C ASP A 206 13.33 12.72 6.59
N TYR A 207 13.50 11.40 6.44
CA TYR A 207 12.46 10.43 6.78
C TYR A 207 12.18 10.37 8.28
N LYS A 208 13.20 10.47 9.15
CA LYS A 208 13.00 10.57 10.60
C LYS A 208 12.26 11.85 11.00
N ASN A 209 12.62 12.98 10.38
CA ASN A 209 11.90 14.25 10.57
C ASN A 209 10.43 14.15 10.12
N ARG A 210 10.15 13.45 9.02
CA ARG A 210 8.77 13.20 8.57
C ARG A 210 7.98 12.36 9.57
N GLY A 211 8.59 11.37 10.21
CA GLY A 211 7.97 10.60 11.28
C GLY A 211 7.57 11.48 12.46
N LEU A 212 8.44 12.41 12.87
CA LEU A 212 8.14 13.41 13.90
C LEU A 212 6.94 14.28 13.50
N MET A 213 6.91 14.79 12.27
CA MET A 213 5.80 15.61 11.77
C MET A 213 4.48 14.84 11.72
N GLN A 214 4.50 13.59 11.27
CA GLN A 214 3.29 12.75 11.27
C GLN A 214 2.77 12.49 12.68
N SER A 215 3.65 12.20 13.63
CA SER A 215 3.28 11.95 15.02
C SER A 215 2.79 13.22 15.74
N ALA A 216 3.08 14.41 15.21
CA ALA A 216 2.59 15.68 15.74
C ALA A 216 1.17 16.02 15.25
N GLN A 217 0.59 15.25 14.33
CA GLN A 217 -0.79 15.47 13.88
C GLN A 217 -1.79 15.33 15.04
N PRO A 218 -2.90 16.10 15.04
CA PRO A 218 -3.89 16.07 16.14
C PRO A 218 -4.41 14.67 16.47
N ASN A 219 -4.47 13.78 15.46
CA ASN A 219 -4.91 12.40 15.62
C ASN A 219 -4.04 11.57 16.57
N PHE A 220 -2.78 12.00 16.83
CA PHE A 220 -1.88 11.30 17.75
C PHE A 220 -1.87 11.92 19.15
N SER A 221 -2.51 13.07 19.37
CA SER A 221 -2.49 13.77 20.67
C SER A 221 -3.13 12.98 21.80
N THR A 222 -4.02 12.04 21.48
CA THR A 222 -4.74 11.18 22.43
C THR A 222 -4.17 9.77 22.55
N LEU A 223 -3.10 9.42 21.79
CA LEU A 223 -2.44 8.13 21.93
C LEU A 223 -1.57 8.13 23.19
N GLY A 224 -1.95 7.32 24.17
CA GLY A 224 -1.16 7.11 25.38
C GLY A 224 -1.57 7.97 26.57
N GLN A 225 -2.79 8.57 26.55
CA GLN A 225 -3.43 9.11 27.76
C GLN A 225 -4.26 8.04 28.45
#